data_3bda025f1ad45264bee6a54ebf017aff
#
_entry.id   3bda025f1ad45264bee6a54ebf017aff
#
_cell.length_a   1.000
_cell.length_b   1.000
_cell.length_c   1.000
_cell.angle_alpha   90.00
_cell.angle_beta   90.00
_cell.angle_gamma   90.00
#
_symmetry.space_group_name_H-M   'P 1'
#
loop_
_entity.id
_entity.type
_entity.pdbx_description
1 polymer ?
#
loop_
_entity_poly.entity_id
_entity_poly.type
_entity_poly.pdbx_seq_one_letter_code
_entity_poly.pdbx_strand_id
1 'polypeptide(L)'
;FDNLMDGVCRIHSHSGWQWDDVLHDLGMRLCDLAHQDFVTHCLRVADIHRAHREGKVALVASMEGAAMIEHDLDRIDLLFGFGVRALGVTYSESNALGNGLKEKRDGGLTAFGRKAVERMNKVGMLIDCSHCGDQTSLDAIAHSEKPILLSHIGARSLWDTNRMAPDEVLVTCAAKGGVIGVEAAPHTTITRGRLVHDLESFMEH
;
A
#
# COMPACT_ATOMS: atom_id res chain seq x y z
N PHE A 1 6.16 -7.43 16.97
CA PHE A 1 5.27 -6.53 16.21
C PHE A 1 3.82 -6.99 16.40
N ASP A 2 3.53 -8.28 16.21
CA ASP A 2 2.19 -8.84 16.33
C ASP A 2 1.60 -8.68 17.74
N ASN A 3 2.41 -8.83 18.79
CA ASN A 3 1.97 -8.67 20.18
C ASN A 3 1.58 -7.24 20.59
N LEU A 4 2.14 -6.23 19.93
CA LEU A 4 1.75 -4.83 20.13
C LEU A 4 0.44 -4.52 19.40
N MET A 5 0.19 -5.19 18.29
CA MET A 5 -1.01 -5.01 17.49
C MET A 5 -2.20 -5.78 18.03
N ASP A 6 -2.02 -6.94 18.68
CA ASP A 6 -3.07 -7.74 19.29
C ASP A 6 -3.81 -7.02 20.45
N GLY A 7 -3.16 -6.08 21.09
CA GLY A 7 -3.78 -5.27 22.14
C GLY A 7 -4.53 -4.05 21.65
N VAL A 8 -4.23 -3.57 20.44
CA VAL A 8 -4.70 -2.29 19.91
C VAL A 8 -5.56 -2.46 18.66
N CYS A 9 -5.25 -3.44 17.81
CA CYS A 9 -5.95 -3.67 16.56
C CYS A 9 -6.61 -5.06 16.58
N ARG A 10 -7.94 -5.09 16.74
CA ARG A 10 -8.74 -6.33 16.71
C ARG A 10 -9.05 -6.82 15.29
N ILE A 11 -8.48 -6.19 14.29
CA ILE A 11 -8.79 -6.47 12.89
C ILE A 11 -7.81 -7.51 12.39
N HIS A 12 -8.22 -8.77 12.41
CA HIS A 12 -7.41 -9.92 11.98
C HIS A 12 -7.64 -10.35 10.54
N SER A 13 -8.60 -9.74 9.84
CA SER A 13 -8.93 -10.09 8.46
C SER A 13 -8.91 -8.85 7.59
N HIS A 14 -8.00 -8.81 6.67
CA HIS A 14 -7.86 -7.68 5.73
C HIS A 14 -9.04 -7.53 4.78
N SER A 15 -9.74 -8.62 4.50
CA SER A 15 -10.97 -8.62 3.69
C SER A 15 -12.21 -8.24 4.48
N GLY A 16 -12.15 -8.25 5.80
CA GLY A 16 -13.27 -7.99 6.70
C GLY A 16 -13.24 -6.61 7.38
N TRP A 17 -12.35 -5.72 6.97
CA TRP A 17 -12.27 -4.39 7.56
C TRP A 17 -13.53 -3.59 7.26
N GLN A 18 -14.30 -3.30 8.31
CA GLN A 18 -15.48 -2.46 8.23
C GLN A 18 -15.08 -0.99 8.30
N TRP A 19 -15.87 -0.12 7.70
CA TRP A 19 -15.63 1.31 7.70
C TRP A 19 -15.48 1.89 9.11
N ASP A 20 -16.38 1.53 10.01
CA ASP A 20 -16.40 2.04 11.38
C ASP A 20 -15.17 1.60 12.18
N ASP A 21 -14.69 0.37 11.98
CA ASP A 21 -13.46 -0.14 12.61
C ASP A 21 -12.24 0.65 12.14
N VAL A 22 -12.16 0.92 10.84
CA VAL A 22 -11.09 1.71 10.26
C VAL A 22 -11.08 3.13 10.79
N LEU A 23 -12.25 3.79 10.89
CA LEU A 23 -12.35 5.13 11.45
C LEU A 23 -11.94 5.17 12.91
N HIS A 24 -12.35 4.17 13.69
CA HIS A 24 -11.97 4.08 15.10
C HIS A 24 -10.45 3.93 15.25
N ASP A 25 -9.84 2.96 14.55
CA ASP A 25 -8.39 2.73 14.62
C ASP A 25 -7.59 3.96 14.14
N LEU A 26 -7.98 4.53 13.00
CA LEU A 26 -7.35 5.72 12.45
C LEU A 26 -7.44 6.90 13.43
N GLY A 27 -8.62 7.13 14.02
CA GLY A 27 -8.82 8.18 15.01
C GLY A 27 -7.92 8.02 16.23
N MET A 28 -7.83 6.80 16.77
CA MET A 28 -6.95 6.50 17.91
C MET A 28 -5.47 6.74 17.56
N ARG A 29 -5.01 6.28 16.39
CA ARG A 29 -3.62 6.49 15.95
C ARG A 29 -3.29 7.95 15.71
N LEU A 30 -4.21 8.72 15.10
CA LEU A 30 -4.02 10.16 14.91
C LEU A 30 -3.95 10.89 16.24
N CYS A 31 -4.76 10.48 17.23
CA CYS A 31 -4.71 11.02 18.58
C CYS A 31 -3.36 10.71 19.23
N ASP A 32 -2.88 9.46 19.17
CA ASP A 32 -1.58 9.07 19.72
C ASP A 32 -0.44 9.88 19.07
N LEU A 33 -0.46 10.04 17.75
CA LEU A 33 0.53 10.83 17.02
C LEU A 33 0.54 12.32 17.46
N ALA A 34 -0.64 12.87 17.72
CA ALA A 34 -0.77 14.27 18.16
C ALA A 34 -0.14 14.51 19.55
N HIS A 35 0.05 13.46 20.35
CA HIS A 35 0.68 13.54 21.67
C HIS A 35 2.19 13.23 21.65
N GLN A 36 2.79 12.97 20.47
CA GLN A 36 4.22 12.66 20.34
C GLN A 36 5.01 13.88 19.85
N ASP A 37 5.93 14.36 20.66
CA ASP A 37 6.78 15.52 20.31
C ASP A 37 7.84 15.23 19.24
N PHE A 38 8.21 13.96 19.08
CA PHE A 38 9.25 13.51 18.15
C PHE A 38 8.73 13.07 16.78
N VAL A 39 7.41 13.08 16.56
CA VAL A 39 6.77 12.67 15.30
C VAL A 39 6.06 13.86 14.65
N THR A 40 6.10 13.93 13.34
CA THR A 40 5.28 14.85 12.54
C THR A 40 4.41 14.03 11.60
N HIS A 41 3.10 14.12 11.73
CA HIS A 41 2.17 13.60 10.72
C HIS A 41 2.26 14.47 9.46
N CYS A 42 2.76 13.90 8.38
CA CYS A 42 3.05 14.61 7.15
C CYS A 42 1.89 14.51 6.16
N LEU A 43 1.33 15.64 5.80
CA LEU A 43 0.22 15.76 4.83
C LEU A 43 0.71 16.16 3.44
N ARG A 44 1.95 16.66 3.34
CA ARG A 44 2.60 17.12 2.11
C ARG A 44 4.12 16.98 2.22
N VAL A 45 4.79 17.01 1.09
CA VAL A 45 6.27 16.88 1.02
C VAL A 45 6.98 17.93 1.88
N ALA A 46 6.44 19.15 1.96
CA ALA A 46 7.01 20.19 2.81
C ALA A 46 7.06 19.82 4.30
N ASP A 47 6.12 19.00 4.77
CA ASP A 47 6.09 18.52 6.15
C ASP A 47 7.21 17.50 6.41
N ILE A 48 7.53 16.65 5.43
CA ILE A 48 8.66 15.72 5.49
C ILE A 48 9.98 16.49 5.64
N HIS A 49 10.19 17.49 4.79
CA HIS A 49 11.38 18.33 4.88
C HIS A 49 11.45 19.12 6.19
N ARG A 50 10.31 19.58 6.71
CA ARG A 50 10.24 20.25 8.02
C ARG A 50 10.61 19.28 9.13
N ALA A 51 10.02 18.10 9.19
CA ALA A 51 10.33 17.08 10.19
C ALA A 51 11.81 16.73 10.19
N HIS A 52 12.41 16.55 9.01
CA HIS A 52 13.85 16.28 8.89
C HIS A 52 14.71 17.41 9.47
N ARG A 53 14.41 18.68 9.16
CA ARG A 53 15.15 19.83 9.71
C ARG A 53 15.00 19.97 11.22
N GLU A 54 13.86 19.55 11.77
CA GLU A 54 13.57 19.60 13.20
C GLU A 54 14.08 18.36 13.96
N GLY A 55 14.71 17.39 13.28
CA GLY A 55 15.16 16.13 13.88
C GLY A 55 14.03 15.22 14.33
N LYS A 56 12.84 15.33 13.69
CA LYS A 56 11.66 14.54 14.01
C LYS A 56 11.43 13.42 12.98
N VAL A 57 10.70 12.40 13.39
CA VAL A 57 10.24 11.34 12.49
C VAL A 57 9.12 11.89 11.61
N ALA A 58 9.29 11.79 10.29
CA ALA A 58 8.25 12.09 9.33
C ALA A 58 7.34 10.86 9.13
N LEU A 59 6.07 10.94 9.52
CA LEU A 59 5.12 9.86 9.34
C LEU A 59 4.10 10.23 8.26
N VAL A 60 3.97 9.36 7.26
CA VAL A 60 2.94 9.45 6.22
C VAL A 60 1.95 8.31 6.46
N ALA A 61 0.70 8.64 6.75
CA ALA A 61 -0.33 7.63 6.99
C ALA A 61 -0.71 6.94 5.68
N SER A 62 -0.76 5.61 5.71
CA SER A 62 -1.17 4.77 4.59
C SER A 62 -2.15 3.69 5.04
N MET A 63 -2.97 3.22 4.09
CA MET A 63 -3.88 2.09 4.30
C MET A 63 -3.48 0.97 3.33
N GLU A 64 -3.26 -0.22 3.86
CA GLU A 64 -2.86 -1.38 3.09
C GLU A 64 -4.09 -2.16 2.61
N GLY A 65 -4.64 -1.71 1.47
CA GLY A 65 -5.85 -2.24 0.86
C GLY A 65 -7.08 -1.35 1.07
N ALA A 66 -8.01 -1.42 0.11
CA ALA A 66 -9.18 -0.54 0.03
C ALA A 66 -10.52 -1.26 0.29
N ALA A 67 -10.51 -2.38 1.01
CA ALA A 67 -11.73 -3.15 1.27
C ALA A 67 -12.82 -2.31 1.98
N MET A 68 -12.40 -1.42 2.89
CA MET A 68 -13.29 -0.54 3.66
C MET A 68 -14.02 0.52 2.81
N ILE A 69 -13.57 0.75 1.58
CA ILE A 69 -14.27 1.67 0.68
C ILE A 69 -15.60 1.08 0.22
N GLU A 70 -15.67 -0.28 0.14
CA GLU A 70 -16.83 -0.99 -0.37
C GLU A 70 -17.23 -0.47 -1.77
N HIS A 71 -18.37 0.20 -1.91
CA HIS A 71 -18.83 0.82 -3.16
C HIS A 71 -19.09 2.33 -3.02
N ASP A 72 -18.41 2.98 -2.07
CA ASP A 72 -18.56 4.40 -1.78
C ASP A 72 -17.24 5.16 -2.02
N LEU A 73 -17.18 5.89 -3.14
CA LEU A 73 -15.99 6.67 -3.53
C LEU A 73 -15.72 7.84 -2.58
N ASP A 74 -16.72 8.37 -1.88
CA ASP A 74 -16.54 9.51 -0.99
C ASP A 74 -15.69 9.13 0.22
N ARG A 75 -15.59 7.83 0.54
CA ARG A 75 -14.68 7.33 1.58
C ARG A 75 -13.20 7.57 1.25
N ILE A 76 -12.83 7.69 -0.04
CA ILE A 76 -11.47 8.09 -0.46
C ILE A 76 -11.19 9.53 -0.02
N ASP A 77 -12.16 10.43 -0.25
CA ASP A 77 -12.04 11.84 0.15
C ASP A 77 -11.99 11.98 1.68
N LEU A 78 -12.80 11.19 2.41
CA LEU A 78 -12.79 11.16 3.87
C LEU A 78 -11.43 10.68 4.41
N LEU A 79 -10.88 9.58 3.91
CA LEU A 79 -9.56 9.09 4.30
C LEU A 79 -8.47 10.13 4.02
N PHE A 80 -8.54 10.79 2.85
CA PHE A 80 -7.61 11.87 2.53
C PHE A 80 -7.76 13.07 3.48
N GLY A 81 -9.00 13.41 3.83
CA GLY A 81 -9.33 14.45 4.81
C GLY A 81 -8.77 14.14 6.20
N PHE A 82 -8.79 12.88 6.63
CA PHE A 82 -8.17 12.40 7.87
C PHE A 82 -6.64 12.32 7.81
N GLY A 83 -6.05 12.61 6.67
CA GLY A 83 -4.59 12.67 6.53
C GLY A 83 -3.93 11.42 5.98
N VAL A 84 -4.69 10.42 5.51
CA VAL A 84 -4.16 9.29 4.74
C VAL A 84 -3.64 9.81 3.41
N ARG A 85 -2.47 9.36 2.98
CA ARG A 85 -1.82 9.82 1.75
C ARG A 85 -1.48 8.71 0.77
N ALA A 86 -1.54 7.45 1.21
CA ALA A 86 -1.40 6.29 0.32
C ALA A 86 -2.50 5.28 0.62
N LEU A 87 -3.03 4.65 -0.42
CA LEU A 87 -4.08 3.66 -0.33
C LEU A 87 -3.79 2.50 -1.27
N GLY A 88 -3.69 1.30 -0.70
CA GLY A 88 -3.58 0.05 -1.47
C GLY A 88 -4.87 -0.26 -2.20
N VAL A 89 -4.78 -0.68 -3.47
CA VAL A 89 -5.98 -1.04 -4.25
C VAL A 89 -6.63 -2.29 -3.66
N THR A 90 -5.84 -3.33 -3.43
CA THR A 90 -6.26 -4.55 -2.74
C THR A 90 -5.26 -4.91 -1.65
N TYR A 91 -5.67 -5.77 -0.72
CA TYR A 91 -4.74 -6.62 0.03
C TYR A 91 -4.56 -7.93 -0.75
N SER A 92 -4.33 -9.03 -0.07
CA SER A 92 -4.11 -10.32 -0.74
C SER A 92 -5.37 -10.92 -1.36
N GLU A 93 -6.54 -10.55 -0.90
CA GLU A 93 -7.87 -10.97 -1.37
C GLU A 93 -8.48 -9.91 -2.30
N SER A 94 -9.48 -10.33 -3.10
CA SER A 94 -10.27 -9.40 -3.91
C SER A 94 -11.15 -8.48 -3.05
N ASN A 95 -11.37 -7.28 -3.56
CA ASN A 95 -12.37 -6.35 -3.04
C ASN A 95 -13.17 -5.70 -4.20
N ALA A 96 -13.93 -4.65 -3.91
CA ALA A 96 -14.74 -3.96 -4.92
C ALA A 96 -13.89 -3.31 -6.04
N LEU A 97 -12.59 -3.04 -5.82
CA LEU A 97 -11.71 -2.35 -6.77
C LEU A 97 -11.01 -3.31 -7.74
N GLY A 98 -10.63 -4.50 -7.30
CA GLY A 98 -9.84 -5.42 -8.10
C GLY A 98 -9.51 -6.72 -7.37
N ASN A 99 -8.56 -7.45 -7.93
CA ASN A 99 -8.11 -8.73 -7.43
C ASN A 99 -6.78 -8.62 -6.69
N GLY A 100 -6.70 -9.29 -5.53
CA GLY A 100 -5.48 -9.44 -4.77
C GLY A 100 -4.63 -10.62 -5.26
N LEU A 101 -3.40 -10.69 -4.77
CA LEU A 101 -2.40 -11.67 -5.20
C LEU A 101 -2.75 -13.14 -4.90
N LYS A 102 -3.71 -13.42 -4.00
CA LYS A 102 -4.18 -14.79 -3.69
C LYS A 102 -5.22 -15.32 -4.68
N GLU A 103 -5.76 -14.47 -5.54
CA GLU A 103 -6.80 -14.88 -6.47
C GLU A 103 -6.22 -15.78 -7.58
N LYS A 104 -6.90 -16.90 -7.84
CA LYS A 104 -6.48 -17.83 -8.90
C LYS A 104 -6.63 -17.25 -10.31
N ARG A 105 -7.56 -16.30 -10.47
CA ARG A 105 -7.83 -15.58 -11.72
C ARG A 105 -7.90 -14.10 -11.40
N ASP A 106 -6.90 -13.38 -11.84
CA ASP A 106 -6.87 -11.93 -11.74
C ASP A 106 -7.53 -11.35 -12.99
N GLY A 107 -8.72 -10.78 -12.81
CA GLY A 107 -9.49 -10.11 -13.85
C GLY A 107 -9.14 -8.63 -14.02
N GLY A 108 -8.16 -8.13 -13.28
CA GLY A 108 -7.76 -6.72 -13.30
C GLY A 108 -8.68 -5.82 -12.46
N LEU A 109 -8.60 -4.52 -12.73
CA LEU A 109 -9.46 -3.53 -12.08
C LEU A 109 -10.93 -3.70 -12.51
N THR A 110 -11.83 -3.64 -11.54
CA THR A 110 -13.26 -3.54 -11.81
C THR A 110 -13.62 -2.17 -12.41
N ALA A 111 -14.84 -2.02 -12.92
CA ALA A 111 -15.34 -0.71 -13.36
C ALA A 111 -15.39 0.30 -12.19
N PHE A 112 -15.67 -0.18 -10.97
CA PHE A 112 -15.63 0.65 -9.78
C PHE A 112 -14.17 0.99 -9.39
N GLY A 113 -13.25 0.03 -9.51
CA GLY A 113 -11.82 0.24 -9.25
C GLY A 113 -11.20 1.32 -10.15
N ARG A 114 -11.58 1.39 -11.44
CA ARG A 114 -11.14 2.46 -12.33
C ARG A 114 -11.58 3.84 -11.83
N LYS A 115 -12.84 3.98 -11.41
CA LYS A 115 -13.35 5.22 -10.80
C LYS A 115 -12.64 5.57 -9.49
N ALA A 116 -12.27 4.56 -8.69
CA ALA A 116 -11.51 4.77 -7.48
C ALA A 116 -10.08 5.29 -7.79
N VAL A 117 -9.41 4.73 -8.79
CA VAL A 117 -8.11 5.22 -9.29
C VAL A 117 -8.21 6.68 -9.75
N GLU A 118 -9.24 7.03 -10.54
CA GLU A 118 -9.50 8.41 -10.97
C GLU A 118 -9.73 9.35 -9.76
N ARG A 119 -10.53 8.90 -8.77
CA ARG A 119 -10.77 9.68 -7.56
C ARG A 119 -9.49 9.87 -6.74
N MET A 120 -8.67 8.83 -6.56
CA MET A 120 -7.38 8.92 -5.88
C MET A 120 -6.44 9.91 -6.59
N ASN A 121 -6.34 9.85 -7.91
CA ASN A 121 -5.58 10.81 -8.70
C ASN A 121 -6.07 12.26 -8.48
N LYS A 122 -7.39 12.46 -8.46
CA LYS A 122 -8.02 13.79 -8.29
C LYS A 122 -7.73 14.40 -6.92
N VAL A 123 -7.81 13.62 -5.85
CA VAL A 123 -7.56 14.13 -4.49
C VAL A 123 -6.07 14.18 -4.14
N GLY A 124 -5.20 13.52 -4.90
CA GLY A 124 -3.76 13.44 -4.63
C GLY A 124 -3.36 12.31 -3.69
N MET A 125 -4.18 11.26 -3.59
CA MET A 125 -3.85 10.02 -2.88
C MET A 125 -2.89 9.17 -3.71
N LEU A 126 -1.78 8.72 -3.12
CA LEU A 126 -0.89 7.75 -3.74
C LEU A 126 -1.61 6.40 -3.86
N ILE A 127 -1.46 5.76 -5.01
CA ILE A 127 -2.05 4.44 -5.28
C ILE A 127 -0.96 3.40 -5.09
N ASP A 128 -1.19 2.42 -4.20
CA ASP A 128 -0.25 1.34 -3.91
C ASP A 128 -0.79 0.01 -4.45
N CYS A 129 0.05 -0.72 -5.18
CA CYS A 129 -0.30 -2.01 -5.76
C CYS A 129 0.51 -3.18 -5.18
N SER A 130 1.12 -3.04 -4.00
CA SER A 130 2.03 -4.06 -3.42
C SER A 130 1.41 -5.44 -3.20
N HIS A 131 0.11 -5.53 -2.93
CA HIS A 131 -0.63 -6.78 -2.73
C HIS A 131 -1.62 -7.10 -3.84
N CYS A 132 -1.61 -6.32 -4.93
CA CYS A 132 -2.50 -6.57 -6.05
C CYS A 132 -2.07 -7.80 -6.86
N GLY A 133 -3.02 -8.41 -7.55
CA GLY A 133 -2.71 -9.35 -8.61
C GLY A 133 -1.98 -8.64 -9.77
N ASP A 134 -1.37 -9.42 -10.63
CA ASP A 134 -0.52 -8.91 -11.73
C ASP A 134 -1.32 -8.04 -12.70
N GLN A 135 -2.49 -8.53 -13.13
CA GLN A 135 -3.36 -7.80 -14.06
C GLN A 135 -3.98 -6.57 -13.39
N THR A 136 -4.36 -6.67 -12.11
CA THR A 136 -4.87 -5.52 -11.34
C THR A 136 -3.81 -4.43 -11.23
N SER A 137 -2.55 -4.80 -11.01
CA SER A 137 -1.42 -3.86 -10.98
C SER A 137 -1.19 -3.20 -12.34
N LEU A 138 -1.16 -3.97 -13.43
CA LEU A 138 -0.99 -3.45 -14.79
C LEU A 138 -2.14 -2.51 -15.18
N ASP A 139 -3.39 -2.89 -14.87
CA ASP A 139 -4.56 -2.05 -15.13
C ASP A 139 -4.49 -0.73 -14.33
N ALA A 140 -4.10 -0.78 -13.05
CA ALA A 140 -3.96 0.40 -12.21
C ALA A 140 -2.86 1.34 -12.75
N ILE A 141 -1.70 0.77 -13.12
CA ILE A 141 -0.60 1.52 -13.72
C ILE A 141 -1.04 2.18 -15.05
N ALA A 142 -1.71 1.43 -15.92
CA ALA A 142 -2.17 1.95 -17.21
C ALA A 142 -3.22 3.04 -17.05
N HIS A 143 -4.18 2.85 -16.14
CA HIS A 143 -5.33 3.74 -15.96
C HIS A 143 -5.00 5.01 -15.16
N SER A 144 -4.05 4.94 -14.22
CA SER A 144 -3.65 6.09 -13.40
C SER A 144 -3.00 7.19 -14.24
N GLU A 145 -3.38 8.44 -14.02
CA GLU A 145 -2.71 9.62 -14.58
C GLU A 145 -1.44 10.02 -13.82
N LYS A 146 -1.21 9.42 -12.66
CA LYS A 146 -0.09 9.71 -11.76
C LYS A 146 0.79 8.48 -11.57
N PRO A 147 2.04 8.64 -11.16
CA PRO A 147 2.90 7.52 -10.79
C PRO A 147 2.28 6.63 -9.73
N ILE A 148 2.53 5.33 -9.85
CA ILE A 148 2.05 4.30 -8.91
C ILE A 148 3.17 3.97 -7.90
N LEU A 149 2.77 3.57 -6.71
CA LEU A 149 3.64 3.04 -5.67
C LEU A 149 3.52 1.51 -5.63
N LEU A 150 4.65 0.82 -5.60
CA LEU A 150 4.79 -0.54 -5.11
C LEU A 150 5.58 -0.44 -3.82
N SER A 151 4.89 -0.23 -2.70
CA SER A 151 5.54 0.20 -1.45
C SER A 151 6.45 -0.87 -0.84
N HIS A 152 6.12 -2.16 -1.03
CA HIS A 152 6.85 -3.29 -0.46
C HIS A 152 6.65 -4.55 -1.30
N ILE A 153 7.61 -4.85 -2.15
CA ILE A 153 7.55 -5.98 -3.10
C ILE A 153 8.96 -6.48 -3.40
N GLY A 154 9.07 -7.62 -4.09
CA GLY A 154 10.32 -8.12 -4.64
C GLY A 154 10.13 -8.61 -6.08
N ALA A 155 11.21 -9.00 -6.74
CA ALA A 155 11.19 -9.48 -8.12
C ALA A 155 10.87 -10.97 -8.19
N ARG A 156 9.84 -11.34 -8.96
CA ARG A 156 9.43 -12.75 -9.15
C ARG A 156 10.48 -13.55 -9.92
N SER A 157 11.24 -12.91 -10.77
CA SER A 157 12.38 -13.53 -11.46
C SER A 157 13.45 -14.07 -10.49
N LEU A 158 13.59 -13.47 -9.31
CA LEU A 158 14.49 -13.90 -8.24
C LEU A 158 13.85 -14.91 -7.29
N TRP A 159 12.58 -14.68 -6.92
CA TRP A 159 11.83 -15.60 -6.05
C TRP A 159 10.39 -15.78 -6.56
N ASP A 160 10.13 -16.96 -7.14
CA ASP A 160 8.89 -17.27 -7.85
C ASP A 160 7.72 -17.57 -6.90
N THR A 161 7.12 -16.52 -6.40
CA THR A 161 5.88 -16.58 -5.61
C THR A 161 4.92 -15.48 -6.05
N ASN A 162 3.63 -15.65 -5.76
CA ASN A 162 2.62 -14.63 -6.07
C ASN A 162 2.82 -13.34 -5.27
N ARG A 163 3.62 -13.38 -4.19
CA ARG A 163 3.93 -12.18 -3.41
C ARG A 163 4.87 -11.24 -4.16
N MET A 164 5.65 -11.77 -5.08
CA MET A 164 6.59 -11.03 -5.91
C MET A 164 5.94 -10.50 -7.18
N ALA A 165 6.34 -9.33 -7.65
CA ALA A 165 5.88 -8.79 -8.92
C ALA A 165 6.66 -9.39 -10.09
N PRO A 166 5.98 -9.72 -11.21
CA PRO A 166 6.67 -10.07 -12.44
C PRO A 166 7.38 -8.84 -13.01
N ASP A 167 8.44 -9.08 -13.79
CA ASP A 167 9.25 -8.01 -14.38
C ASP A 167 8.40 -7.01 -15.20
N GLU A 168 7.33 -7.47 -15.85
CA GLU A 168 6.42 -6.62 -16.59
C GLU A 168 5.78 -5.53 -15.71
N VAL A 169 5.32 -5.88 -14.52
CA VAL A 169 4.74 -4.92 -13.55
C VAL A 169 5.81 -3.93 -13.08
N LEU A 170 7.01 -4.44 -12.74
CA LEU A 170 8.11 -3.60 -12.26
C LEU A 170 8.56 -2.60 -13.34
N VAL A 171 8.78 -3.07 -14.56
CA VAL A 171 9.20 -2.23 -15.70
C VAL A 171 8.14 -1.20 -16.06
N THR A 172 6.87 -1.61 -16.09
CA THR A 172 5.76 -0.71 -16.42
C THR A 172 5.58 0.37 -15.34
N CYS A 173 5.70 0.00 -14.06
CA CYS A 173 5.67 0.94 -12.95
C CYS A 173 6.81 1.96 -13.05
N ALA A 174 8.05 1.50 -13.27
CA ALA A 174 9.22 2.35 -13.41
C ALA A 174 9.11 3.28 -14.64
N ALA A 175 8.65 2.77 -15.79
CA ALA A 175 8.46 3.55 -17.01
C ALA A 175 7.46 4.70 -16.82
N LYS A 176 6.49 4.55 -15.91
CA LYS A 176 5.53 5.60 -15.55
C LYS A 176 6.04 6.56 -14.47
N GLY A 177 7.28 6.41 -14.03
CA GLY A 177 7.89 7.21 -12.97
C GLY A 177 7.44 6.79 -11.56
N GLY A 178 6.94 5.57 -11.42
CA GLY A 178 6.55 5.00 -10.13
C GLY A 178 7.72 4.68 -9.22
N VAL A 179 7.43 4.38 -7.97
CA VAL A 179 8.42 4.02 -6.96
C VAL A 179 8.21 2.56 -6.56
N ILE A 180 9.31 1.82 -6.48
CA ILE A 180 9.33 0.41 -6.08
C ILE A 180 10.16 0.30 -4.80
N GLY A 181 9.51 -0.11 -3.71
CA GLY A 181 10.13 -0.42 -2.43
C GLY A 181 10.35 -1.92 -2.30
N VAL A 182 11.58 -2.33 -2.01
CA VAL A 182 11.88 -3.73 -1.71
C VAL A 182 11.43 -4.05 -0.29
N GLU A 183 10.65 -5.12 -0.13
CA GLU A 183 10.18 -5.58 1.17
C GLU A 183 11.28 -6.34 1.90
N ALA A 184 11.52 -6.02 3.17
CA ALA A 184 12.52 -6.70 4.02
C ALA A 184 11.88 -7.77 4.93
N ALA A 185 10.93 -8.55 4.41
CA ALA A 185 10.32 -9.64 5.15
C ALA A 185 10.96 -11.00 4.81
N PRO A 186 11.09 -11.91 5.79
CA PRO A 186 11.82 -13.19 5.60
C PRO A 186 11.30 -14.06 4.46
N HIS A 187 10.02 -13.97 4.13
CA HIS A 187 9.39 -14.76 3.06
C HIS A 187 9.42 -14.08 1.68
N THR A 188 9.97 -12.88 1.58
CA THR A 188 9.98 -12.08 0.35
C THR A 188 11.38 -11.75 -0.16
N THR A 189 12.37 -11.68 0.71
CA THR A 189 13.74 -11.29 0.35
C THR A 189 14.71 -12.46 0.31
N ILE A 190 14.26 -13.62 -0.10
CA ILE A 190 15.10 -14.77 -0.48
C ILE A 190 15.16 -14.88 -1.99
N THR A 191 16.22 -15.50 -2.51
CA THR A 191 16.39 -15.76 -3.94
C THR A 191 16.55 -17.26 -4.20
N ARG A 192 16.35 -17.69 -5.45
CA ARG A 192 16.53 -19.11 -5.82
C ARG A 192 17.94 -19.64 -5.55
N GLY A 193 18.93 -18.76 -5.64
CA GLY A 193 20.33 -19.09 -5.38
C GLY A 193 20.70 -19.02 -3.91
N ARG A 194 19.87 -18.36 -3.08
CA ARG A 194 20.20 -18.07 -1.69
C ARG A 194 18.90 -18.06 -0.84
N LEU A 195 18.60 -19.24 -0.29
CA LEU A 195 17.42 -19.45 0.55
C LEU A 195 17.65 -18.96 1.99
N VAL A 196 18.28 -17.79 2.13
CA VAL A 196 18.58 -17.16 3.41
C VAL A 196 18.06 -15.72 3.35
N HIS A 197 17.39 -15.31 4.41
CA HIS A 197 16.96 -13.92 4.58
C HIS A 197 18.08 -13.12 5.24
N ASP A 198 18.83 -12.38 4.45
CA ASP A 198 19.90 -11.49 4.89
C ASP A 198 20.01 -10.25 3.98
N LEU A 199 20.96 -9.37 4.30
CA LEU A 199 21.17 -8.14 3.54
C LEU A 199 21.56 -8.41 2.08
N GLU A 200 22.35 -9.47 1.83
CA GLU A 200 22.77 -9.78 0.47
C GLU A 200 21.57 -10.21 -0.38
N SER A 201 20.75 -11.16 0.12
CA SER A 201 19.53 -11.57 -0.59
C SER A 201 18.54 -10.42 -0.79
N PHE A 202 18.43 -9.50 0.17
CA PHE A 202 17.64 -8.27 0.04
C PHE A 202 18.17 -7.36 -1.07
N MET A 203 19.49 -7.20 -1.17
CA MET A 203 20.12 -6.33 -2.17
C MET A 203 20.09 -6.91 -3.59
N GLU A 204 19.81 -8.20 -3.76
CA GLU A 204 19.62 -8.83 -5.07
C GLU A 204 18.27 -8.44 -5.70
N HIS A 205 17.25 -8.17 -4.89
CA HIS A 205 15.95 -7.71 -5.35
C HIS A 205 15.95 -6.25 -5.76
#